data_33037d4052959d2c2ef08ce7b14ae2d4
#
_entry.id   33037d4052959d2c2ef08ce7b14ae2d4
#
_cell.length_a   1.000
_cell.length_b   1.000
_cell.length_c   1.000
_cell.angle_alpha   90.00
_cell.angle_beta   90.00
_cell.angle_gamma   90.00
#
_symmetry.space_group_name_H-M   'P 1'
#
loop_
_entity.id
_entity.type
_entity.pdbx_description
1 polymer ?
#
loop_
_entity_poly.entity_id
_entity_poly.type
_entity_poly.pdbx_seq_one_letter_code
_entity_poly.pdbx_strand_id
1 'polypeptide(L)'
;EKGLSFDETMVDLDNKENKLLNYGSICLSEKVPCLQINDNFTLFESLAITEFLENKFINNGFENIYPVDICGRAICCAIQSVVKTDFLQIKKEMPSITVFERQQHNPNWSTDLEKEINRLIRLAEFYIKEQWIAEKWSIADFDLSFMLNRLIQNQIVVPEKLMDYVERNWQRHSIQSWLAVRNSK
;
A
#
# COMPACT_ATOMS: atom_id res chain seq x y z
N GLU A 1 -11.98 2.47 -3.22
CA GLU A 1 -11.96 2.41 -4.68
C GLU A 1 -13.15 1.63 -5.23
N LYS A 2 -13.41 0.42 -4.79
CA LYS A 2 -14.56 -0.39 -5.28
C LYS A 2 -15.92 0.10 -4.81
N GLY A 3 -16.04 1.03 -3.86
CA GLY A 3 -17.32 1.49 -3.32
C GLY A 3 -18.09 0.43 -2.51
N LEU A 4 -17.40 -0.58 -2.01
CA LEU A 4 -18.02 -1.63 -1.16
C LEU A 4 -18.33 -1.06 0.22
N SER A 5 -19.51 -1.40 0.76
CA SER A 5 -19.85 -1.15 2.15
C SER A 5 -19.18 -2.19 3.05
N PHE A 6 -18.67 -1.76 4.19
CA PHE A 6 -18.04 -2.63 5.20
C PHE A 6 -18.14 -1.99 6.59
N ASP A 7 -18.07 -2.83 7.60
CA ASP A 7 -17.91 -2.41 8.99
C ASP A 7 -16.43 -2.41 9.37
N GLU A 8 -15.97 -1.37 10.06
CA GLU A 8 -14.58 -1.25 10.47
C GLU A 8 -14.45 -1.43 11.99
N THR A 9 -13.56 -2.32 12.40
CA THR A 9 -13.14 -2.47 13.78
C THR A 9 -11.68 -2.05 13.91
N MET A 10 -11.43 -1.02 14.70
CA MET A 10 -10.08 -0.57 15.01
C MET A 10 -9.40 -1.52 15.97
N VAL A 11 -8.11 -1.78 15.71
CA VAL A 11 -7.25 -2.60 16.57
C VAL A 11 -6.07 -1.75 17.02
N ASP A 12 -5.95 -1.51 18.31
CA ASP A 12 -4.86 -0.74 18.90
C ASP A 12 -3.57 -1.58 18.94
N LEU A 13 -2.65 -1.26 18.04
CA LEU A 13 -1.36 -1.97 17.92
C LEU A 13 -0.37 -1.56 19.01
N ASP A 14 -0.46 -0.36 19.54
CA ASP A 14 0.41 0.14 20.62
C ASP A 14 0.08 -0.57 21.93
N ASN A 15 -1.20 -0.81 22.19
CA ASN A 15 -1.68 -1.63 23.30
C ASN A 15 -1.69 -3.14 22.99
N LYS A 16 -1.16 -3.54 21.83
CA LYS A 16 -1.04 -4.96 21.42
C LYS A 16 -2.36 -5.73 21.40
N GLU A 17 -3.48 -5.06 21.10
CA GLU A 17 -4.79 -5.71 20.99
C GLU A 17 -4.83 -6.84 19.98
N ASN A 18 -4.00 -6.76 18.94
CA ASN A 18 -3.82 -7.82 17.95
C ASN A 18 -3.20 -9.11 18.53
N LYS A 19 -2.70 -9.10 19.75
CA LYS A 19 -2.15 -10.26 20.47
C LYS A 19 -3.13 -10.85 21.49
N LEU A 20 -4.28 -10.25 21.66
CA LEU A 20 -5.30 -10.74 22.59
C LEU A 20 -6.05 -11.94 21.98
N LEU A 21 -6.53 -12.83 22.84
CA LEU A 21 -7.21 -14.08 22.43
C LEU A 21 -8.42 -13.82 21.53
N ASN A 22 -9.18 -12.77 21.79
CA ASN A 22 -10.35 -12.42 20.99
C ASN A 22 -9.98 -12.07 19.54
N TYR A 23 -8.91 -11.31 19.29
CA TYR A 23 -8.42 -11.06 17.93
C TYR A 23 -7.71 -12.29 17.36
N GLY A 24 -6.87 -12.96 18.12
CA GLY A 24 -6.12 -14.15 17.68
C GLY A 24 -7.04 -15.31 17.26
N SER A 25 -8.23 -15.43 17.84
CA SER A 25 -9.23 -16.43 17.44
C SER A 25 -9.86 -16.11 16.06
N ILE A 26 -9.89 -14.85 15.67
CA ILE A 26 -10.41 -14.40 14.36
C ILE A 26 -9.29 -14.41 13.31
N CYS A 27 -8.10 -13.94 13.67
CA CYS A 27 -6.97 -13.76 12.78
C CYS A 27 -5.70 -14.44 13.33
N LEU A 28 -5.43 -15.64 12.87
CA LEU A 28 -4.27 -16.44 13.29
C LEU A 28 -2.92 -15.82 12.99
N SER A 29 -2.84 -14.87 12.04
CA SER A 29 -1.59 -14.15 11.76
C SER A 29 -1.26 -13.11 12.84
N GLU A 30 -2.23 -12.74 13.69
CA GLU A 30 -2.11 -11.66 14.69
C GLU A 30 -1.64 -10.33 14.08
N LYS A 31 -1.89 -10.12 12.79
CA LYS A 31 -1.54 -8.90 12.05
C LYS A 31 -2.79 -8.23 11.51
N VAL A 32 -2.69 -6.95 11.23
CA VAL A 32 -3.70 -6.18 10.53
C VAL A 32 -3.22 -5.88 9.09
N PRO A 33 -4.13 -5.77 8.11
CA PRO A 33 -5.58 -5.96 8.21
C PRO A 33 -6.01 -7.42 8.24
N CYS A 34 -7.19 -7.66 8.79
CA CYS A 34 -7.91 -8.93 8.70
C CYS A 34 -9.32 -8.65 8.16
N LEU A 35 -9.75 -9.40 7.15
CA LEU A 35 -11.09 -9.35 6.60
C LEU A 35 -11.90 -10.53 7.12
N GLN A 36 -13.00 -10.26 7.80
CA GLN A 36 -13.98 -11.26 8.19
C GLN A 36 -15.22 -11.11 7.30
N ILE A 37 -15.60 -12.18 6.60
CA ILE A 37 -16.81 -12.21 5.76
C ILE A 37 -17.98 -12.79 6.55
N ASN A 38 -17.72 -13.81 7.36
CA ASN A 38 -18.67 -14.45 8.27
C ASN A 38 -17.88 -15.27 9.31
N ASP A 39 -18.57 -15.96 10.19
CA ASP A 39 -17.94 -16.71 11.30
C ASP A 39 -16.99 -17.83 10.83
N ASN A 40 -17.11 -18.30 9.60
CA ASN A 40 -16.33 -19.41 9.04
C ASN A 40 -15.26 -18.97 8.03
N PHE A 41 -15.21 -17.69 7.66
CA PHE A 41 -14.28 -17.22 6.66
C PHE A 41 -13.65 -15.90 7.07
N THR A 42 -12.39 -15.97 7.42
CA THR A 42 -11.50 -14.83 7.65
C THR A 42 -10.30 -14.89 6.73
N LEU A 43 -9.81 -13.75 6.32
CA LEU A 43 -8.67 -13.62 5.42
C LEU A 43 -7.71 -12.56 5.95
N PHE A 44 -6.43 -12.87 5.97
CA PHE A 44 -5.35 -11.98 6.35
C PHE A 44 -4.40 -11.77 5.16
N GLU A 45 -3.43 -10.89 5.28
CA GLU A 45 -2.56 -10.36 4.24
C GLU A 45 -3.31 -9.46 3.23
N SER A 46 -2.95 -8.19 3.21
CA SER A 46 -3.63 -7.18 2.38
C SER A 46 -3.65 -7.54 0.88
N LEU A 47 -2.62 -8.22 0.37
CA LEU A 47 -2.59 -8.68 -1.02
C LEU A 47 -3.67 -9.74 -1.30
N ALA A 48 -3.79 -10.72 -0.42
CA ALA A 48 -4.81 -11.75 -0.54
C ALA A 48 -6.22 -11.16 -0.40
N ILE A 49 -6.41 -10.19 0.51
CA ILE A 49 -7.68 -9.49 0.69
C ILE A 49 -8.06 -8.72 -0.58
N THR A 50 -7.13 -7.97 -1.18
CA THR A 50 -7.42 -7.22 -2.42
C THR A 50 -7.74 -8.14 -3.58
N GLU A 51 -7.03 -9.25 -3.75
CA GLU A 51 -7.31 -10.27 -4.76
C GLU A 51 -8.67 -10.93 -4.56
N PHE A 52 -9.02 -11.27 -3.32
CA PHE A 52 -10.31 -11.84 -3.00
C PHE A 52 -11.46 -10.87 -3.32
N LEU A 53 -11.34 -9.61 -2.89
CA LEU A 53 -12.37 -8.59 -3.14
C LEU A 53 -12.52 -8.30 -4.63
N GLU A 54 -11.42 -8.27 -5.38
CA GLU A 54 -11.48 -8.10 -6.83
C GLU A 54 -12.26 -9.23 -7.50
N ASN A 55 -11.88 -10.48 -7.22
CA ASN A 55 -12.51 -11.64 -7.85
C ASN A 55 -13.97 -11.85 -7.41
N LYS A 56 -14.27 -11.59 -6.13
CA LYS A 56 -15.64 -11.72 -5.60
C LYS A 56 -16.60 -10.70 -6.20
N PHE A 57 -16.13 -9.48 -6.48
CA PHE A 57 -16.94 -8.36 -6.96
C PHE A 57 -16.60 -7.93 -8.39
N ILE A 58 -15.98 -8.82 -9.17
CA ILE A 58 -15.76 -8.59 -10.59
C ILE A 58 -17.09 -8.62 -11.33
N ASN A 59 -17.27 -7.72 -12.30
CA ASN A 59 -18.47 -7.61 -13.14
C ASN A 59 -19.80 -7.33 -12.40
N ASN A 60 -19.76 -6.92 -11.14
CA ASN A 60 -20.93 -6.62 -10.33
C ASN A 60 -21.22 -5.11 -10.23
N GLY A 61 -20.81 -4.33 -11.23
CA GLY A 61 -20.98 -2.87 -11.25
C GLY A 61 -19.99 -2.09 -10.40
N PHE A 62 -19.00 -2.77 -9.83
CA PHE A 62 -17.91 -2.16 -9.07
C PHE A 62 -16.68 -1.94 -9.95
N GLU A 63 -15.93 -0.87 -9.68
CA GLU A 63 -14.68 -0.58 -10.37
C GLU A 63 -13.64 -1.69 -10.15
N ASN A 64 -12.94 -2.06 -11.22
CA ASN A 64 -11.82 -2.99 -11.12
C ASN A 64 -10.60 -2.28 -10.53
N ILE A 65 -9.96 -2.93 -9.56
CA ILE A 65 -8.72 -2.44 -8.93
C ILE A 65 -7.46 -3.11 -9.49
N TYR A 66 -7.64 -4.07 -10.40
CA TYR A 66 -6.57 -4.68 -11.19
C TYR A 66 -6.90 -4.61 -12.68
N PRO A 67 -5.88 -4.63 -13.57
CA PRO A 67 -6.10 -4.78 -15.00
C PRO A 67 -6.87 -6.06 -15.34
N VAL A 68 -7.72 -5.97 -16.34
CA VAL A 68 -8.42 -7.16 -16.90
C VAL A 68 -7.45 -8.01 -17.71
N ASP A 69 -6.49 -7.36 -18.38
CA ASP A 69 -5.42 -8.05 -19.10
C ASP A 69 -4.52 -8.84 -18.13
N ILE A 70 -4.32 -10.12 -18.43
CA ILE A 70 -3.59 -11.05 -17.56
C ILE A 70 -2.12 -10.67 -17.39
N CYS A 71 -1.48 -10.13 -18.41
CA CYS A 71 -0.08 -9.71 -18.35
C CYS A 71 0.07 -8.44 -17.48
N GLY A 72 -0.79 -7.45 -17.68
CA GLY A 72 -0.85 -6.26 -16.85
C GLY A 72 -1.15 -6.60 -15.38
N ARG A 73 -2.11 -7.50 -15.14
CA ARG A 73 -2.40 -7.99 -13.77
C ARG A 73 -1.20 -8.69 -13.14
N ALA A 74 -0.50 -9.53 -13.87
CA ALA A 74 0.70 -10.22 -13.38
C ALA A 74 1.81 -9.23 -13.00
N ILE A 75 2.03 -8.18 -13.80
CA ILE A 75 2.97 -7.10 -13.48
C ILE A 75 2.54 -6.36 -12.20
N CYS A 76 1.27 -6.01 -12.08
CA CYS A 76 0.75 -5.36 -10.87
C CYS A 76 0.98 -6.22 -9.61
N CYS A 77 0.67 -7.51 -9.67
CA CYS A 77 0.92 -8.45 -8.57
C CYS A 77 2.43 -8.56 -8.23
N ALA A 78 3.30 -8.57 -9.25
CA ALA A 78 4.74 -8.62 -9.05
C ALA A 78 5.26 -7.34 -8.35
N ILE A 79 4.81 -6.16 -8.77
CA ILE A 79 5.14 -4.88 -8.13
C ILE A 79 4.67 -4.86 -6.68
N GLN A 80 3.41 -5.24 -6.41
CA GLN A 80 2.88 -5.33 -5.06
C GLN A 80 3.70 -6.28 -4.18
N SER A 81 4.07 -7.45 -4.71
CA SER A 81 4.88 -8.43 -3.98
C SER A 81 6.24 -7.85 -3.62
N VAL A 82 6.97 -7.29 -4.57
CA VAL A 82 8.29 -6.67 -4.34
C VAL A 82 8.19 -5.53 -3.33
N VAL A 83 7.19 -4.65 -3.46
CA VAL A 83 6.97 -3.55 -2.52
C VAL A 83 6.68 -4.07 -1.11
N LYS A 84 5.98 -5.18 -0.96
CA LYS A 84 5.61 -5.74 0.35
C LYS A 84 6.73 -6.57 1.00
N THR A 85 7.52 -7.30 0.22
CA THR A 85 8.54 -8.23 0.76
C THR A 85 9.95 -7.64 0.81
N ASP A 86 10.27 -6.78 -0.14
CA ASP A 86 11.60 -6.17 -0.30
C ASP A 86 11.67 -4.78 0.36
N PHE A 87 12.73 -4.04 0.09
CA PHE A 87 12.95 -2.68 0.57
C PHE A 87 12.90 -2.56 2.10
N LEU A 88 13.53 -3.52 2.77
CA LEU A 88 13.48 -3.63 4.24
C LEU A 88 14.22 -2.49 4.93
N GLN A 89 15.31 -1.97 4.34
CA GLN A 89 16.02 -0.82 4.90
C GLN A 89 15.19 0.46 4.76
N ILE A 90 14.54 0.67 3.62
CA ILE A 90 13.60 1.79 3.45
C ILE A 90 12.50 1.72 4.51
N LYS A 91 11.89 0.55 4.73
CA LYS A 91 10.83 0.38 5.74
C LYS A 91 11.32 0.58 7.16
N LYS A 92 12.56 0.19 7.45
CA LYS A 92 13.18 0.31 8.77
C LYS A 92 13.58 1.75 9.07
N GLU A 93 14.26 2.42 8.14
CA GLU A 93 14.82 3.76 8.34
C GLU A 93 13.79 4.87 8.05
N MET A 94 12.80 4.58 7.20
CA MET A 94 11.66 5.45 6.87
C MET A 94 10.34 4.72 7.14
N PRO A 95 9.94 4.49 8.41
CA PRO A 95 8.72 3.78 8.76
C PRO A 95 7.48 4.51 8.22
N SER A 96 6.33 3.81 8.11
CA SER A 96 5.12 4.36 7.49
C SER A 96 4.62 5.65 8.12
N ILE A 97 4.89 5.86 9.39
CA ILE A 97 4.51 7.10 10.09
C ILE A 97 5.15 8.34 9.46
N THR A 98 6.36 8.23 8.89
CA THR A 98 7.07 9.36 8.24
C THR A 98 6.35 9.87 7.00
N VAL A 99 5.45 9.07 6.41
CA VAL A 99 4.62 9.50 5.27
C VAL A 99 3.57 10.53 5.69
N PHE A 100 3.16 10.50 6.94
CA PHE A 100 2.06 11.32 7.47
C PHE A 100 2.53 12.41 8.42
N GLU A 101 3.65 12.18 9.10
CA GLU A 101 4.20 13.06 10.11
C GLU A 101 5.63 13.40 9.75
N ARG A 102 5.92 14.69 9.56
CA ARG A 102 7.28 15.14 9.32
C ARG A 102 8.16 14.76 10.50
N GLN A 103 9.15 13.92 10.24
CA GLN A 103 10.19 13.59 11.20
C GLN A 103 11.45 14.40 10.93
N GLN A 104 12.33 14.49 11.92
CA GLN A 104 13.64 15.11 11.70
C GLN A 104 14.42 14.28 10.69
N HIS A 105 14.94 14.95 9.66
CA HIS A 105 15.79 14.34 8.68
C HIS A 105 17.01 13.69 9.35
N ASN A 106 17.22 12.40 9.09
CA ASN A 106 18.45 11.71 9.48
C ASN A 106 19.50 11.89 8.38
N PRO A 107 20.56 12.68 8.58
CA PRO A 107 21.56 12.90 7.53
C PRO A 107 22.49 11.70 7.29
N ASN A 108 22.43 10.68 8.14
CA ASN A 108 23.34 9.53 8.12
C ASN A 108 22.60 8.26 7.70
N TRP A 109 22.17 8.21 6.45
CA TRP A 109 21.57 7.01 5.87
C TRP A 109 22.61 5.90 5.68
N SER A 110 22.19 4.64 5.83
CA SER A 110 23.06 3.51 5.57
C SER A 110 23.35 3.33 4.07
N THR A 111 24.50 2.75 3.74
CA THR A 111 24.85 2.42 2.35
C THR A 111 23.85 1.43 1.73
N ASP A 112 23.27 0.54 2.52
CA ASP A 112 22.29 -0.42 2.04
C ASP A 112 20.94 0.25 1.76
N LEU A 113 20.58 1.28 2.52
CA LEU A 113 19.42 2.13 2.20
C LEU A 113 19.59 2.81 0.83
N GLU A 114 20.76 3.38 0.54
CA GLU A 114 21.03 4.02 -0.76
C GLU A 114 20.86 3.05 -1.94
N LYS A 115 21.34 1.81 -1.79
CA LYS A 115 21.14 0.77 -2.81
C LYS A 115 19.66 0.45 -3.03
N GLU A 116 18.88 0.35 -1.94
CA GLU A 116 17.44 0.09 -2.03
C GLU A 116 16.67 1.26 -2.65
N ILE A 117 17.02 2.51 -2.31
CA ILE A 117 16.45 3.72 -2.92
C ILE A 117 16.68 3.70 -4.44
N ASN A 118 17.91 3.51 -4.87
CA ASN A 118 18.27 3.45 -6.29
C ASN A 118 17.55 2.31 -7.03
N ARG A 119 17.36 1.17 -6.37
CA ARG A 119 16.61 0.04 -6.92
C ARG A 119 15.12 0.36 -7.05
N LEU A 120 14.52 1.00 -6.05
CA LEU A 120 13.11 1.39 -6.05
C LEU A 120 12.83 2.42 -7.17
N ILE A 121 13.68 3.45 -7.29
CA ILE A 121 13.56 4.46 -8.35
C ILE A 121 13.65 3.81 -9.74
N ARG A 122 14.66 2.97 -9.99
CA ARG A 122 14.78 2.26 -11.28
C ARG A 122 13.60 1.37 -11.59
N LEU A 123 13.06 0.66 -10.58
CA LEU A 123 11.87 -0.17 -10.73
C LEU A 123 10.67 0.69 -11.13
N ALA A 124 10.46 1.81 -10.45
CA ALA A 124 9.37 2.74 -10.75
C ALA A 124 9.50 3.33 -12.16
N GLU A 125 10.68 3.84 -12.55
CA GLU A 125 10.92 4.39 -13.89
C GLU A 125 10.71 3.35 -15.00
N PHE A 126 11.05 2.09 -14.72
CA PHE A 126 10.87 1.01 -15.70
C PHE A 126 9.40 0.67 -15.92
N TYR A 127 8.60 0.59 -14.89
CA TYR A 127 7.21 0.13 -14.99
C TYR A 127 6.19 1.26 -15.18
N ILE A 128 6.47 2.48 -14.73
CA ILE A 128 5.59 3.63 -14.97
C ILE A 128 5.94 4.21 -16.35
N LYS A 129 5.23 3.76 -17.39
CA LYS A 129 5.49 4.22 -18.76
C LYS A 129 4.94 5.62 -19.00
N GLU A 130 3.66 5.81 -18.75
CA GLU A 130 2.97 7.10 -18.93
C GLU A 130 2.46 7.60 -17.57
N GLN A 131 1.24 7.23 -17.24
CA GLN A 131 0.57 7.69 -16.01
C GLN A 131 0.56 6.64 -14.91
N TRP A 132 0.47 5.35 -15.28
CA TRP A 132 0.28 4.22 -14.39
C TRP A 132 1.19 3.04 -14.74
N ILE A 133 1.23 2.03 -13.88
CA ILE A 133 1.95 0.77 -14.12
C ILE A 133 1.35 0.02 -15.32
N ALA A 134 0.02 0.06 -15.43
CA ALA A 134 -0.74 -0.52 -16.53
C ALA A 134 -1.44 0.59 -17.34
N GLU A 135 -2.31 0.21 -18.29
CA GLU A 135 -3.09 1.16 -19.08
C GLU A 135 -3.96 2.10 -18.23
N LYS A 136 -4.50 1.56 -17.13
CA LYS A 136 -5.29 2.29 -16.14
C LYS A 136 -4.69 2.12 -14.76
N TRP A 137 -5.13 2.99 -13.85
CA TRP A 137 -4.79 2.87 -12.45
C TRP A 137 -5.16 1.49 -11.88
N SER A 138 -4.29 0.96 -11.02
CA SER A 138 -4.51 -0.25 -10.26
C SER A 138 -4.09 -0.07 -8.80
N ILE A 139 -4.45 -1.00 -7.94
CA ILE A 139 -4.03 -0.99 -6.54
C ILE A 139 -2.50 -1.08 -6.37
N ALA A 140 -1.79 -1.63 -7.38
CA ALA A 140 -0.32 -1.65 -7.39
C ALA A 140 0.28 -0.24 -7.49
N ASP A 141 -0.41 0.69 -8.19
CA ASP A 141 0.01 2.09 -8.26
C ASP A 141 -0.03 2.74 -6.87
N PHE A 142 -1.03 2.41 -6.06
CA PHE A 142 -1.08 2.88 -4.68
C PHE A 142 0.10 2.34 -3.86
N ASP A 143 0.35 1.03 -3.89
CA ASP A 143 1.43 0.40 -3.12
C ASP A 143 2.81 0.98 -3.51
N LEU A 144 3.06 1.16 -4.83
CA LEU A 144 4.31 1.75 -5.31
C LEU A 144 4.43 3.23 -4.95
N SER A 145 3.35 4.01 -5.13
CA SER A 145 3.36 5.43 -4.77
C SER A 145 3.55 5.65 -3.28
N PHE A 146 3.01 4.77 -2.43
CA PHE A 146 3.22 4.83 -0.99
C PHE A 146 4.69 4.62 -0.62
N MET A 147 5.39 3.69 -1.29
CA MET A 147 6.83 3.48 -1.09
C MET A 147 7.67 4.67 -1.57
N LEU A 148 7.34 5.23 -2.74
CA LEU A 148 8.00 6.43 -3.25
C LEU A 148 7.75 7.65 -2.34
N ASN A 149 6.54 7.78 -1.79
CA ASN A 149 6.22 8.89 -0.90
C ASN A 149 7.02 8.84 0.41
N ARG A 150 7.43 7.65 0.89
CA ARG A 150 8.39 7.56 2.00
C ARG A 150 9.69 8.31 1.69
N LEU A 151 10.21 8.17 0.47
CA LEU A 151 11.42 8.86 0.04
C LEU A 151 11.19 10.37 0.03
N ILE A 152 10.10 10.83 -0.59
CA ILE A 152 9.77 12.25 -0.73
C ILE A 152 9.60 12.92 0.65
N GLN A 153 8.84 12.30 1.55
CA GLN A 153 8.61 12.86 2.89
C GLN A 153 9.88 12.87 3.76
N ASN A 154 10.83 12.00 3.47
CA ASN A 154 12.15 11.99 4.11
C ASN A 154 13.21 12.78 3.32
N GLN A 155 12.79 13.66 2.41
CA GLN A 155 13.63 14.62 1.67
C GLN A 155 14.68 13.96 0.75
N ILE A 156 14.44 12.72 0.34
CA ILE A 156 15.25 12.06 -0.69
C ILE A 156 14.85 12.62 -2.05
N VAL A 157 15.85 12.94 -2.86
CA VAL A 157 15.64 13.42 -4.22
C VAL A 157 15.06 12.30 -5.08
N VAL A 158 13.87 12.52 -5.59
CA VAL A 158 13.15 11.61 -6.47
C VAL A 158 12.92 12.31 -7.81
N PRO A 159 13.07 11.65 -8.97
CA PRO A 159 12.79 12.24 -10.28
C PRO A 159 11.39 12.89 -10.34
N GLU A 160 11.28 14.06 -10.99
CA GLU A 160 10.04 14.85 -11.10
C GLU A 160 8.86 14.00 -11.59
N LYS A 161 9.07 13.18 -12.63
CA LYS A 161 8.06 12.25 -13.15
C LYS A 161 7.47 11.34 -12.05
N LEU A 162 8.29 10.89 -11.12
CA LEU A 162 7.84 10.03 -10.02
C LEU A 162 7.17 10.83 -8.90
N MET A 163 7.56 12.08 -8.69
CA MET A 163 6.84 12.99 -7.79
C MET A 163 5.42 13.25 -8.29
N ASP A 164 5.26 13.58 -9.58
CA ASP A 164 3.96 13.77 -10.23
C ASP A 164 3.09 12.51 -10.16
N TYR A 165 3.70 11.34 -10.33
CA TYR A 165 3.01 10.05 -10.18
C TYR A 165 2.50 9.84 -8.75
N VAL A 166 3.33 10.13 -7.74
CA VAL A 166 2.93 10.05 -6.33
C VAL A 166 1.80 11.02 -6.06
N GLU A 167 1.94 12.30 -6.45
CA GLU A 167 0.92 13.31 -6.23
C GLU A 167 -0.42 12.90 -6.84
N ARG A 168 -0.43 12.43 -8.10
CA ARG A 168 -1.63 11.96 -8.80
C ARG A 168 -2.32 10.83 -8.07
N ASN A 169 -1.56 9.86 -7.50
CA ASN A 169 -2.12 8.81 -6.66
C ASN A 169 -2.75 9.37 -5.39
N TRP A 170 -2.05 10.28 -4.71
CA TRP A 170 -2.51 10.85 -3.43
C TRP A 170 -3.73 11.75 -3.57
N GLN A 171 -3.99 12.31 -4.75
CA GLN A 171 -5.22 13.07 -5.04
C GLN A 171 -6.45 12.19 -5.31
N ARG A 172 -6.33 10.88 -5.31
CA ARG A 172 -7.50 10.00 -5.51
C ARG A 172 -8.47 10.12 -4.34
N HIS A 173 -9.77 10.11 -4.69
CA HIS A 173 -10.85 10.34 -3.73
C HIS A 173 -10.79 9.38 -2.53
N SER A 174 -10.55 8.09 -2.75
CA SER A 174 -10.47 7.09 -1.68
C SER A 174 -9.33 7.38 -0.69
N ILE A 175 -8.17 7.85 -1.19
CA ILE A 175 -7.04 8.21 -0.36
C ILE A 175 -7.34 9.47 0.43
N GLN A 176 -7.91 10.50 -0.21
CA GLN A 176 -8.30 11.74 0.47
C GLN A 176 -9.37 11.50 1.53
N SER A 177 -10.35 10.64 1.25
CA SER A 177 -11.38 10.25 2.23
C SER A 177 -10.75 9.55 3.45
N TRP A 178 -9.80 8.63 3.22
CA TRP A 178 -9.10 7.96 4.31
C TRP A 178 -8.24 8.93 5.14
N LEU A 179 -7.52 9.84 4.48
CA LEU A 179 -6.73 10.88 5.17
C LEU A 179 -7.60 11.78 6.03
N ALA A 180 -8.80 12.15 5.56
CA ALA A 180 -9.75 12.94 6.34
C ALA A 180 -10.18 12.22 7.63
N VAL A 181 -10.48 10.92 7.54
CA VAL A 181 -10.81 10.09 8.72
C VAL A 181 -9.62 9.98 9.68
N ARG A 182 -8.41 9.78 9.16
CA ARG A 182 -7.19 9.71 9.98
C ARG A 182 -6.93 11.01 10.74
N ASN A 183 -7.12 12.14 10.10
CA ASN A 183 -6.84 13.48 10.69
C ASN A 183 -7.93 13.96 11.66
N SER A 184 -9.08 13.27 11.71
CA SER A 184 -10.17 13.58 12.63
C SER A 184 -10.08 12.84 13.98
N LYS A 185 -9.12 11.93 14.11
CA LYS A 185 -8.81 11.18 15.34
C LYS A 185 -7.61 11.77 16.05
#